data_fff753c172c30c254ee45bd9a535552a
#
_entry.id   fff753c172c30c254ee45bd9a535552a
#
_cell.length_a   1.000
_cell.length_b   1.000
_cell.length_c   1.000
_cell.angle_alpha   90.00
_cell.angle_beta   90.00
_cell.angle_gamma   90.00
#
_symmetry.space_group_name_H-M   'P 1'
#
loop_
_entity.id
_entity.type
_entity.pdbx_description
1 polymer ?
#
loop_
_entity_poly.entity_id
_entity_poly.type
_entity_poly.pdbx_seq_one_letter_code
_entity_poly.pdbx_strand_id
1 'polypeptide(L)'
;REKQKKSLLQSLQRSTNQQRSLLQSQLKILSAGLKTYEIPPDHRDAFLPEKPKLKFLNKVPNFKKAKKEMKRLRDIQGPAKAANTFITGQYAIVALGGGYLHWGHMEMMRLTINRKMDPKTMFARWRINAPYKPITRKGLGQRMGGGKGAIDHYVTPVKYGRLIVEIGGKVELGEVEHILTEVAKKLPFPAKVLSREDLEAMHKEQAEREKNNQNPWTFKDIARGNMMGLRKVLSPFEIRNDGRFTGKFHLPERV
;
A
#
# COMPACT_ATOMS: atom_id res chain seq x y z
N ARG A 1 -68.05 -2.94 33.32
CA ARG A 1 -66.99 -3.61 34.12
C ARG A 1 -65.81 -4.09 33.24
N GLU A 2 -66.01 -4.65 32.03
CA GLU A 2 -64.91 -5.10 31.16
C GLU A 2 -64.07 -3.96 30.57
N LYS A 3 -64.68 -2.85 30.18
CA LYS A 3 -63.97 -1.66 29.66
C LYS A 3 -63.03 -1.04 30.71
N GLN A 4 -63.41 -1.04 31.97
CA GLN A 4 -62.57 -0.54 33.08
C GLN A 4 -61.42 -1.49 33.37
N LYS A 5 -61.58 -2.81 33.27
CA LYS A 5 -60.52 -3.78 33.44
C LYS A 5 -59.47 -3.66 32.30
N LYS A 6 -59.90 -3.46 31.05
CA LYS A 6 -59.00 -3.23 29.91
C LYS A 6 -58.18 -1.93 30.04
N SER A 7 -58.81 -0.85 30.51
CA SER A 7 -58.15 0.42 30.77
C SER A 7 -57.10 0.32 31.88
N LEU A 8 -57.39 -0.38 32.97
CA LEU A 8 -56.44 -0.62 34.06
C LEU A 8 -55.27 -1.51 33.63
N LEU A 9 -55.51 -2.55 32.83
CA LEU A 9 -54.44 -3.38 32.27
C LEU A 9 -53.54 -2.60 31.32
N GLN A 10 -54.08 -1.74 30.48
CA GLN A 10 -53.30 -0.87 29.60
C GLN A 10 -52.45 0.16 30.36
N SER A 11 -52.99 0.72 31.46
CA SER A 11 -52.21 1.66 32.30
C SER A 11 -51.09 0.96 33.06
N LEU A 12 -51.29 -0.26 33.54
CA LEU A 12 -50.27 -1.08 34.15
C LEU A 12 -49.16 -1.50 33.17
N GLN A 13 -49.54 -1.88 31.95
CA GLN A 13 -48.56 -2.19 30.89
C GLN A 13 -47.72 -0.96 30.46
N ARG A 14 -48.34 0.22 30.43
CA ARG A 14 -47.59 1.47 30.16
C ARG A 14 -46.62 1.81 31.27
N SER A 15 -47.01 1.65 32.54
CA SER A 15 -46.11 1.91 33.68
C SER A 15 -44.92 0.93 33.74
N THR A 16 -45.16 -0.36 33.46
CA THR A 16 -44.09 -1.37 33.42
C THR A 16 -43.13 -1.14 32.24
N ASN A 17 -43.62 -0.68 31.08
CA ASN A 17 -42.76 -0.34 29.94
C ASN A 17 -41.94 0.93 30.18
N GLN A 18 -42.51 1.94 30.86
CA GLN A 18 -41.77 3.10 31.31
C GLN A 18 -40.67 2.76 32.32
N GLN A 19 -40.94 1.90 33.30
CA GLN A 19 -39.92 1.43 34.24
C GLN A 19 -38.83 0.63 33.56
N ARG A 20 -39.16 -0.23 32.57
CA ARG A 20 -38.17 -0.94 31.78
C ARG A 20 -37.28 0.00 30.95
N SER A 21 -37.84 1.04 30.35
CA SER A 21 -37.08 2.03 29.57
C SER A 21 -36.14 2.86 30.46
N LEU A 22 -36.58 3.22 31.65
CA LEU A 22 -35.76 3.92 32.66
C LEU A 22 -34.62 3.03 33.17
N LEU A 23 -34.90 1.75 33.47
CA LEU A 23 -33.86 0.78 33.84
C LEU A 23 -32.84 0.55 32.71
N GLN A 24 -33.29 0.47 31.46
CA GLN A 24 -32.40 0.35 30.30
C GLN A 24 -31.54 1.61 30.07
N SER A 25 -32.12 2.81 30.32
CA SER A 25 -31.35 4.06 30.24
C SER A 25 -30.31 4.18 31.37
N GLN A 26 -30.66 3.78 32.58
CA GLN A 26 -29.73 3.72 33.73
C GLN A 26 -28.61 2.70 33.51
N LEU A 27 -28.93 1.52 32.95
CA LEU A 27 -27.93 0.52 32.58
C LEU A 27 -26.98 1.04 31.48
N LYS A 28 -27.47 1.79 30.50
CA LYS A 28 -26.62 2.46 29.49
C LYS A 28 -25.70 3.50 30.12
N ILE A 29 -26.18 4.28 31.09
CA ILE A 29 -25.36 5.28 31.80
C ILE A 29 -24.28 4.59 32.63
N LEU A 30 -24.58 3.48 33.29
CA LEU A 30 -23.59 2.71 34.05
C LEU A 30 -22.56 2.01 33.14
N SER A 31 -22.93 1.61 31.94
CA SER A 31 -21.99 1.03 30.95
C SER A 31 -21.15 2.08 30.20
N ALA A 32 -21.59 3.34 30.17
CA ALA A 32 -20.87 4.42 29.47
C ALA A 32 -19.55 4.86 30.16
N GLY A 33 -19.31 4.41 31.42
CA GLY A 33 -18.09 4.71 32.16
C GLY A 33 -17.00 3.64 32.06
N LEU A 34 -17.29 2.46 31.54
CA LEU A 34 -16.32 1.38 31.37
C LEU A 34 -15.61 1.56 30.02
N LYS A 35 -14.45 2.19 30.05
CA LYS A 35 -13.51 2.12 28.91
C LYS A 35 -13.02 0.69 28.81
N THR A 36 -13.48 -0.04 27.80
CA THR A 36 -12.86 -1.31 27.41
C THR A 36 -11.50 -0.99 26.82
N TYR A 37 -10.45 -1.29 27.54
CA TYR A 37 -9.09 -1.21 27.00
C TYR A 37 -8.88 -2.46 26.14
N GLU A 38 -8.51 -2.24 24.87
CA GLU A 38 -8.03 -3.34 24.04
C GLU A 38 -6.74 -3.89 24.67
N ILE A 39 -6.72 -5.20 24.89
CA ILE A 39 -5.52 -5.87 25.39
C ILE A 39 -4.48 -5.77 24.29
N PRO A 40 -3.29 -5.18 24.55
CA PRO A 40 -2.27 -5.08 23.52
C PRO A 40 -1.87 -6.47 23.04
N PRO A 41 -1.59 -6.64 21.72
CA PRO A 41 -1.22 -7.93 21.16
C PRO A 41 0.04 -8.48 21.82
N ASP A 42 0.06 -9.78 22.10
CA ASP A 42 1.24 -10.46 22.66
C ASP A 42 2.28 -10.66 21.55
N HIS A 43 3.44 -10.02 21.72
CA HIS A 43 4.54 -10.06 20.76
C HIS A 43 5.67 -11.03 21.20
N ARG A 44 5.42 -11.98 22.14
CA ARG A 44 6.47 -12.87 22.65
C ARG A 44 7.14 -13.67 21.56
N ASP A 45 6.37 -14.18 20.59
CA ASP A 45 6.84 -15.02 19.50
C ASP A 45 7.28 -14.23 18.25
N ALA A 46 7.39 -12.90 18.35
CA ALA A 46 7.76 -12.08 17.19
C ALA A 46 9.22 -12.38 16.77
N PHE A 47 9.40 -12.70 15.50
CA PHE A 47 10.71 -12.95 14.90
C PHE A 47 11.58 -11.69 14.95
N LEU A 48 12.79 -11.80 15.50
CA LEU A 48 13.81 -10.75 15.49
C LEU A 48 15.09 -11.31 14.85
N PRO A 49 15.55 -10.75 13.71
CA PRO A 49 16.78 -11.19 13.06
C PRO A 49 18.01 -10.64 13.80
N GLU A 50 19.15 -11.33 13.71
CA GLU A 50 20.44 -10.87 14.29
C GLU A 50 20.85 -9.46 13.80
N LYS A 51 20.53 -9.11 12.54
CA LYS A 51 20.82 -7.79 11.94
C LYS A 51 19.51 -7.06 11.66
N PRO A 52 18.96 -6.33 12.65
CA PRO A 52 17.64 -5.71 12.54
C PRO A 52 17.62 -4.46 11.64
N LYS A 53 18.74 -3.75 11.49
CA LYS A 53 18.80 -2.50 10.73
C LYS A 53 18.85 -2.70 9.23
N LEU A 54 18.32 -1.73 8.47
CA LEU A 54 18.44 -1.70 7.00
C LEU A 54 19.91 -1.66 6.58
N LYS A 55 20.29 -2.60 5.70
CA LYS A 55 21.64 -2.67 5.12
C LYS A 55 21.88 -1.48 4.19
N PHE A 56 23.13 -1.05 4.13
CA PHE A 56 23.60 -0.10 3.12
C PHE A 56 23.48 -0.72 1.71
N LEU A 57 22.99 0.06 0.76
CA LEU A 57 22.88 -0.32 -0.65
C LEU A 57 23.92 0.46 -1.47
N ASN A 58 24.67 -0.24 -2.29
CA ASN A 58 25.71 0.38 -3.12
C ASN A 58 25.09 1.31 -4.16
N LYS A 59 25.69 2.48 -4.35
CA LYS A 59 25.29 3.47 -5.35
C LYS A 59 25.50 2.97 -6.77
N VAL A 60 26.60 2.26 -7.01
CA VAL A 60 26.99 1.71 -8.30
C VAL A 60 26.97 0.18 -8.19
N PRO A 61 26.30 -0.52 -9.10
CA PRO A 61 26.32 -1.97 -9.11
C PRO A 61 27.68 -2.50 -9.55
N ASN A 62 28.08 -3.64 -9.02
CA ASN A 62 29.34 -4.30 -9.40
C ASN A 62 29.11 -5.14 -10.68
N PHE A 63 29.17 -4.51 -11.84
CA PHE A 63 29.08 -5.18 -13.14
C PHE A 63 30.47 -5.24 -13.81
N LYS A 64 30.80 -6.38 -14.43
CA LYS A 64 32.03 -6.51 -15.25
C LYS A 64 32.03 -5.53 -16.43
N LYS A 65 30.86 -5.32 -17.08
CA LYS A 65 30.70 -4.32 -18.16
C LYS A 65 29.34 -3.62 -17.97
N ALA A 66 29.37 -2.29 -17.87
CA ALA A 66 28.16 -1.48 -17.81
C ALA A 66 27.60 -1.28 -19.23
N LYS A 67 26.40 -1.77 -19.49
CA LYS A 67 25.67 -1.56 -20.76
C LYS A 67 24.72 -0.38 -20.61
N LYS A 68 24.70 0.51 -21.62
CA LYS A 68 23.72 1.60 -21.68
C LYS A 68 22.34 1.04 -22.06
N GLU A 69 21.34 1.29 -21.24
CA GLU A 69 19.96 0.85 -21.50
C GLU A 69 19.03 2.02 -21.81
N MET A 70 17.90 1.74 -22.42
CA MET A 70 16.85 2.74 -22.63
C MET A 70 15.94 2.81 -21.41
N LYS A 71 15.50 4.03 -21.06
CA LYS A 71 14.44 4.24 -20.09
C LYS A 71 13.10 3.87 -20.73
N ARG A 72 12.50 2.77 -20.29
CA ARG A 72 11.24 2.25 -20.85
C ARG A 72 10.10 2.41 -19.85
N LEU A 73 8.95 2.87 -20.33
CA LEU A 73 7.74 2.97 -19.50
C LEU A 73 7.32 1.59 -18.94
N ARG A 74 7.52 0.52 -19.71
CA ARG A 74 7.24 -0.87 -19.31
C ARG A 74 7.89 -1.29 -17.98
N ASP A 75 9.00 -0.68 -17.60
CA ASP A 75 9.71 -1.04 -16.36
C ASP A 75 8.99 -0.57 -15.09
N ILE A 76 8.20 0.49 -15.21
CA ILE A 76 7.47 1.10 -14.09
C ILE A 76 5.94 0.98 -14.23
N GLN A 77 5.45 0.50 -15.35
CA GLN A 77 4.03 0.37 -15.65
C GLN A 77 3.49 -0.99 -15.20
N GLY A 78 2.22 -1.00 -14.76
CA GLY A 78 1.49 -2.20 -14.40
C GLY A 78 1.75 -2.69 -12.98
N PRO A 79 1.13 -3.83 -12.60
CA PRO A 79 1.26 -4.40 -11.27
C PRO A 79 2.64 -5.02 -11.05
N ALA A 80 3.09 -4.98 -9.82
CA ALA A 80 4.30 -5.69 -9.41
C ALA A 80 4.05 -7.20 -9.38
N LYS A 81 4.96 -7.95 -9.99
CA LYS A 81 4.93 -9.43 -9.97
C LYS A 81 5.76 -10.03 -8.84
N ALA A 82 6.62 -9.24 -8.22
CA ALA A 82 7.52 -9.66 -7.16
C ALA A 82 7.47 -8.66 -6.01
N ALA A 83 7.69 -9.14 -4.79
CA ALA A 83 7.65 -8.37 -3.56
C ALA A 83 6.34 -7.57 -3.38
N ASN A 84 5.21 -8.21 -3.67
CA ASN A 84 3.85 -7.70 -3.47
C ASN A 84 3.17 -8.29 -2.22
N THR A 85 3.82 -9.23 -1.54
CA THR A 85 3.36 -9.87 -0.31
C THR A 85 4.39 -9.73 0.79
N PHE A 86 3.94 -9.72 2.04
CA PHE A 86 4.82 -9.73 3.20
C PHE A 86 5.55 -11.07 3.35
N ILE A 87 6.79 -11.03 3.83
CA ILE A 87 7.53 -12.24 4.21
C ILE A 87 7.55 -12.39 5.73
N THR A 88 8.19 -11.46 6.43
CA THR A 88 8.39 -11.52 7.87
C THR A 88 7.90 -10.28 8.60
N GLY A 89 7.74 -9.16 7.89
CA GLY A 89 7.26 -7.90 8.47
C GLY A 89 5.75 -7.89 8.70
N GLN A 90 5.31 -6.95 9.52
CA GLN A 90 3.91 -6.67 9.83
C GLN A 90 3.44 -5.40 9.11
N TYR A 91 4.33 -4.43 8.94
CA TYR A 91 4.06 -3.12 8.32
C TYR A 91 5.00 -2.87 7.16
N ALA A 92 4.51 -2.21 6.11
CA ALA A 92 5.33 -1.90 4.96
C ALA A 92 4.92 -0.59 4.26
N ILE A 93 5.87 -0.02 3.51
CA ILE A 93 5.57 1.03 2.54
C ILE A 93 5.26 0.35 1.20
N VAL A 94 4.05 0.58 0.69
CA VAL A 94 3.55 0.06 -0.58
C VAL A 94 3.52 1.17 -1.61
N ALA A 95 4.02 0.90 -2.82
CA ALA A 95 3.96 1.84 -3.94
C ALA A 95 2.56 1.84 -4.57
N LEU A 96 1.87 2.97 -4.57
CA LEU A 96 0.58 3.17 -5.26
C LEU A 96 0.74 3.66 -6.70
N GLY A 97 1.96 3.84 -7.16
CA GLY A 97 2.28 4.23 -8.53
C GLY A 97 3.65 3.75 -8.94
N GLY A 98 3.90 3.75 -10.25
CA GLY A 98 5.20 3.38 -10.78
C GLY A 98 6.21 4.52 -10.75
N GLY A 99 7.48 4.20 -10.53
CA GLY A 99 8.55 5.21 -10.55
C GLY A 99 9.95 4.61 -10.49
N TYR A 100 10.93 5.50 -10.45
CA TYR A 100 12.34 5.12 -10.34
C TYR A 100 12.90 5.63 -9.03
N LEU A 101 13.51 4.74 -8.26
CA LEU A 101 14.26 5.07 -7.05
C LEU A 101 15.73 5.15 -7.37
N HIS A 102 16.36 6.29 -7.11
CA HIS A 102 17.82 6.42 -7.17
C HIS A 102 18.40 6.21 -5.76
N TRP A 103 19.72 6.10 -5.69
CA TRP A 103 20.43 5.83 -4.44
C TRP A 103 20.09 6.82 -3.31
N GLY A 104 19.93 8.12 -3.61
CA GLY A 104 19.59 9.11 -2.60
C GLY A 104 18.27 8.87 -1.89
N HIS A 105 17.24 8.35 -2.60
CA HIS A 105 15.99 7.94 -1.95
C HIS A 105 16.18 6.76 -1.00
N MET A 106 17.01 5.78 -1.40
CA MET A 106 17.29 4.61 -0.56
C MET A 106 18.09 4.99 0.68
N GLU A 107 19.06 5.87 0.53
CA GLU A 107 19.86 6.36 1.67
C GLU A 107 19.02 7.21 2.63
N MET A 108 18.13 8.06 2.11
CA MET A 108 17.15 8.79 2.93
C MET A 108 16.28 7.84 3.75
N MET A 109 15.71 6.80 3.11
CA MET A 109 14.90 5.78 3.79
C MET A 109 15.71 5.07 4.88
N ARG A 110 16.91 4.61 4.53
CA ARG A 110 17.81 3.90 5.47
C ARG A 110 18.14 4.74 6.70
N LEU A 111 18.53 5.98 6.49
CA LEU A 111 18.91 6.87 7.59
C LEU A 111 17.71 7.22 8.47
N THR A 112 16.58 7.56 7.86
CA THR A 112 15.36 7.94 8.62
C THR A 112 14.86 6.78 9.47
N ILE A 113 14.75 5.58 8.88
CA ILE A 113 14.25 4.39 9.57
C ILE A 113 15.24 3.94 10.64
N ASN A 114 16.53 3.76 10.29
CA ASN A 114 17.53 3.24 11.24
C ASN A 114 17.80 4.16 12.43
N ARG A 115 17.55 5.48 12.31
CA ARG A 115 17.69 6.44 13.42
C ARG A 115 16.54 6.36 14.41
N LYS A 116 15.31 6.14 13.91
CA LYS A 116 14.09 6.15 14.72
C LYS A 116 13.68 4.77 15.24
N MET A 117 14.23 3.71 14.64
CA MET A 117 13.93 2.33 14.98
C MET A 117 14.75 1.86 16.20
N ASP A 118 14.11 1.19 17.15
CA ASP A 118 14.79 0.47 18.22
C ASP A 118 15.21 -0.94 17.74
N PRO A 119 16.53 -1.22 17.67
CA PRO A 119 17.03 -2.51 17.20
C PRO A 119 16.76 -3.69 18.12
N LYS A 120 16.32 -3.45 19.37
CA LYS A 120 15.99 -4.52 20.34
C LYS A 120 14.58 -5.07 20.14
N THR A 121 13.67 -4.22 19.68
CA THR A 121 12.25 -4.56 19.52
C THR A 121 11.82 -4.66 18.08
N MET A 122 12.48 -3.92 17.19
CA MET A 122 12.09 -3.77 15.79
C MET A 122 13.16 -4.26 14.83
N PHE A 123 12.73 -4.66 13.62
CA PHE A 123 13.62 -4.87 12.49
C PHE A 123 13.07 -4.27 11.22
N ALA A 124 13.93 -3.91 10.28
CA ALA A 124 13.55 -3.45 8.97
C ALA A 124 14.28 -4.22 7.86
N ARG A 125 13.58 -4.50 6.77
CA ARG A 125 14.09 -5.27 5.63
C ARG A 125 13.78 -4.59 4.31
N TRP A 126 14.78 -4.53 3.41
CA TRP A 126 14.57 -4.10 2.04
C TRP A 126 13.77 -5.12 1.23
N ARG A 127 12.76 -4.63 0.49
CA ARG A 127 12.00 -5.42 -0.50
C ARG A 127 12.33 -5.01 -1.94
N ILE A 128 13.26 -4.08 -2.08
CA ILE A 128 13.79 -3.60 -3.36
C ILE A 128 15.27 -3.93 -3.46
N ASN A 129 15.75 -4.04 -4.70
CA ASN A 129 17.15 -4.25 -4.98
C ASN A 129 17.91 -2.92 -4.98
N ALA A 130 19.24 -2.97 -4.78
CA ALA A 130 20.12 -1.84 -5.02
C ALA A 130 19.95 -1.28 -6.44
N PRO A 131 20.30 -0.01 -6.69
CA PRO A 131 20.22 0.57 -8.02
C PRO A 131 21.02 -0.23 -9.05
N TYR A 132 20.37 -0.65 -10.14
CA TYR A 132 21.00 -1.50 -11.16
C TYR A 132 20.76 -1.03 -12.60
N LYS A 133 19.69 -0.28 -12.85
CA LYS A 133 19.34 0.19 -14.18
C LYS A 133 20.08 1.50 -14.49
N PRO A 134 20.93 1.55 -15.53
CA PRO A 134 21.68 2.75 -15.87
C PRO A 134 20.78 3.81 -16.50
N ILE A 135 20.92 5.04 -16.05
CA ILE A 135 20.34 6.23 -16.68
C ILE A 135 21.45 7.02 -17.32
N THR A 136 21.29 7.33 -18.60
CA THR A 136 22.26 8.08 -19.38
C THR A 136 21.84 9.55 -19.49
N ARG A 137 22.81 10.44 -19.45
CA ARG A 137 22.61 11.88 -19.65
C ARG A 137 23.69 12.42 -20.59
N LYS A 138 23.30 13.29 -21.51
CA LYS A 138 24.25 14.08 -22.28
C LYS A 138 24.71 15.29 -21.44
N GLY A 139 25.95 15.71 -21.63
CA GLY A 139 26.48 16.92 -21.01
C GLY A 139 25.72 18.17 -21.43
N LEU A 140 25.80 19.21 -20.64
CA LEU A 140 25.26 20.51 -20.97
C LEU A 140 25.90 21.04 -22.26
N GLY A 141 25.07 21.61 -23.17
CA GLY A 141 25.55 22.14 -24.45
C GLY A 141 25.78 21.11 -25.57
N GLN A 142 25.66 19.81 -25.30
CA GLN A 142 25.74 18.79 -26.34
C GLN A 142 24.47 18.78 -27.21
N ARG A 143 24.65 18.98 -28.52
CA ARG A 143 23.57 18.95 -29.51
C ARG A 143 23.01 17.53 -29.69
N MET A 144 21.84 17.43 -30.34
CA MET A 144 21.26 16.16 -30.77
C MET A 144 22.20 15.47 -31.78
N GLY A 145 22.24 14.12 -31.80
CA GLY A 145 23.18 13.34 -32.57
C GLY A 145 24.39 12.88 -31.75
N GLY A 146 25.44 12.35 -32.40
CA GLY A 146 26.67 11.90 -31.72
C GLY A 146 26.53 10.70 -30.77
N GLY A 147 25.45 9.94 -30.87
CA GLY A 147 25.20 8.73 -30.08
C GLY A 147 24.61 8.97 -28.68
N LYS A 148 24.49 7.90 -27.92
CA LYS A 148 23.92 7.89 -26.57
C LYS A 148 24.93 8.42 -25.53
N GLY A 149 24.48 9.34 -24.67
CA GLY A 149 25.29 9.95 -23.61
C GLY A 149 25.91 8.91 -22.66
N ALA A 150 26.82 9.37 -21.79
CA ALA A 150 27.43 8.55 -20.75
C ALA A 150 26.39 8.15 -19.69
N ILE A 151 26.67 7.10 -18.91
CA ILE A 151 25.90 6.71 -17.74
C ILE A 151 26.13 7.75 -16.65
N ASP A 152 25.04 8.36 -16.17
CA ASP A 152 25.08 9.37 -15.12
C ASP A 152 24.89 8.72 -13.73
N HIS A 153 23.81 7.93 -13.58
CA HIS A 153 23.51 7.24 -12.33
C HIS A 153 22.72 5.96 -12.59
N TYR A 154 22.52 5.20 -11.51
CA TYR A 154 21.73 3.99 -11.52
C TYR A 154 20.45 4.16 -10.72
N VAL A 155 19.39 3.48 -11.13
CA VAL A 155 18.07 3.52 -10.49
C VAL A 155 17.46 2.11 -10.37
N THR A 156 16.50 1.97 -9.46
CA THR A 156 15.66 0.78 -9.37
C THR A 156 14.24 1.12 -9.80
N PRO A 157 13.69 0.45 -10.81
CA PRO A 157 12.29 0.62 -11.19
C PRO A 157 11.38 -0.04 -10.17
N VAL A 158 10.31 0.66 -9.81
CA VAL A 158 9.25 0.20 -8.91
C VAL A 158 7.93 0.26 -9.67
N LYS A 159 7.10 -0.77 -9.50
CA LYS A 159 5.76 -0.89 -10.06
C LYS A 159 4.72 -0.74 -8.96
N TYR A 160 3.46 -0.51 -9.37
CA TYR A 160 2.30 -0.48 -8.47
C TYR A 160 2.19 -1.76 -7.62
N GLY A 161 1.87 -1.61 -6.34
CA GLY A 161 1.69 -2.71 -5.40
C GLY A 161 3.00 -3.34 -4.88
N ARG A 162 4.17 -2.80 -5.25
CA ARG A 162 5.45 -3.31 -4.73
C ARG A 162 5.72 -2.78 -3.34
N LEU A 163 6.06 -3.70 -2.43
CA LEU A 163 6.59 -3.36 -1.12
C LEU A 163 8.00 -2.81 -1.27
N ILE A 164 8.33 -1.74 -0.55
CA ILE A 164 9.63 -1.05 -0.61
C ILE A 164 10.48 -1.45 0.58
N VAL A 165 9.94 -1.28 1.77
CA VAL A 165 10.55 -1.64 3.06
C VAL A 165 9.49 -2.32 3.90
N GLU A 166 9.85 -3.42 4.54
CA GLU A 166 9.06 -4.07 5.59
C GLU A 166 9.67 -3.76 6.95
N ILE A 167 8.81 -3.51 7.93
CA ILE A 167 9.13 -3.40 9.35
C ILE A 167 8.33 -4.45 10.10
N GLY A 168 8.93 -5.02 11.12
CA GLY A 168 8.29 -5.98 12.00
C GLY A 168 9.02 -6.09 13.32
N GLY A 169 8.53 -6.97 14.18
CA GLY A 169 9.06 -7.20 15.52
C GLY A 169 8.00 -7.02 16.59
N LYS A 170 8.42 -6.62 17.77
CA LYS A 170 7.54 -6.35 18.93
C LYS A 170 7.05 -4.91 18.87
N VAL A 171 6.20 -4.58 17.91
CA VAL A 171 5.78 -3.20 17.63
C VAL A 171 4.32 -3.11 17.20
N GLU A 172 3.70 -2.01 17.56
CA GLU A 172 2.35 -1.63 17.14
C GLU A 172 2.38 -0.62 15.98
N LEU A 173 1.25 -0.51 15.27
CA LEU A 173 1.10 0.41 14.14
C LEU A 173 1.42 1.86 14.53
N GLY A 174 0.94 2.32 15.70
CA GLY A 174 1.12 3.70 16.15
C GLY A 174 2.59 4.12 16.30
N GLU A 175 3.47 3.19 16.65
CA GLU A 175 4.92 3.46 16.79
C GLU A 175 5.62 3.60 15.44
N VAL A 176 5.17 2.84 14.44
CA VAL A 176 5.86 2.71 13.15
C VAL A 176 5.26 3.63 12.09
N GLU A 177 3.96 3.93 12.18
CA GLU A 177 3.22 4.66 11.17
C GLU A 177 3.83 6.03 10.87
N HIS A 178 4.18 6.81 11.88
CA HIS A 178 4.74 8.14 11.68
C HIS A 178 6.09 8.09 10.97
N ILE A 179 6.93 7.09 11.28
CA ILE A 179 8.26 6.90 10.66
C ILE A 179 8.10 6.56 9.18
N LEU A 180 7.23 5.60 8.89
CA LEU A 180 7.00 5.14 7.52
C LEU A 180 6.27 6.19 6.67
N THR A 181 5.34 6.93 7.27
CA THR A 181 4.60 8.00 6.58
C THR A 181 5.52 9.16 6.21
N GLU A 182 6.45 9.54 7.10
CA GLU A 182 7.48 10.54 6.76
C GLU A 182 8.31 10.11 5.56
N VAL A 183 8.71 8.85 5.53
CA VAL A 183 9.47 8.27 4.42
C VAL A 183 8.62 8.21 3.15
N ALA A 184 7.37 7.74 3.23
CA ALA A 184 6.47 7.61 2.09
C ALA A 184 6.22 8.95 1.38
N LYS A 185 6.05 10.04 2.13
CA LYS A 185 5.88 11.40 1.60
C LYS A 185 7.08 11.92 0.81
N LYS A 186 8.28 11.41 1.08
CA LYS A 186 9.54 11.82 0.41
C LYS A 186 9.87 11.00 -0.84
N LEU A 187 9.02 10.03 -1.21
CA LEU A 187 9.23 9.19 -2.38
C LEU A 187 8.78 9.90 -3.68
N PRO A 188 9.38 9.58 -4.85
CA PRO A 188 9.06 10.22 -6.13
C PRO A 188 7.77 9.70 -6.79
N PHE A 189 6.98 8.92 -6.09
CA PHE A 189 5.68 8.38 -6.50
C PHE A 189 4.78 8.22 -5.28
N PRO A 190 3.45 8.14 -5.46
CA PRO A 190 2.54 7.95 -4.36
C PRO A 190 2.80 6.61 -3.66
N ALA A 191 2.90 6.64 -2.35
CA ALA A 191 3.12 5.47 -1.50
C ALA A 191 2.29 5.58 -0.23
N LYS A 192 1.85 4.44 0.30
CA LYS A 192 1.04 4.34 1.53
C LYS A 192 1.69 3.34 2.48
N VAL A 193 1.52 3.59 3.77
CA VAL A 193 1.87 2.63 4.81
C VAL A 193 0.68 1.70 4.99
N LEU A 194 0.94 0.41 4.99
CA LEU A 194 -0.09 -0.62 5.16
C LEU A 194 0.41 -1.68 6.14
N SER A 195 -0.51 -2.17 6.96
CA SER A 195 -0.33 -3.41 7.71
C SER A 195 -0.52 -4.63 6.78
N ARG A 196 -0.19 -5.81 7.27
CA ARG A 196 -0.46 -7.06 6.54
C ARG A 196 -1.97 -7.24 6.32
N GLU A 197 -2.76 -6.96 7.35
CA GLU A 197 -4.21 -7.06 7.32
C GLU A 197 -4.85 -6.06 6.35
N ASP A 198 -4.37 -4.81 6.35
CA ASP A 198 -4.83 -3.78 5.40
C ASP A 198 -4.55 -4.16 3.95
N LEU A 199 -3.40 -4.77 3.68
CA LEU A 199 -3.06 -5.22 2.32
C LEU A 199 -4.00 -6.34 1.86
N GLU A 200 -4.29 -7.29 2.74
CA GLU A 200 -5.25 -8.36 2.46
C GLU A 200 -6.67 -7.82 2.29
N ALA A 201 -7.07 -6.86 3.13
CA ALA A 201 -8.36 -6.17 3.03
C ALA A 201 -8.50 -5.43 1.69
N MET A 202 -7.46 -4.70 1.27
CA MET A 202 -7.42 -4.06 -0.05
C MET A 202 -7.60 -5.05 -1.21
N HIS A 203 -6.96 -6.22 -1.13
CA HIS A 203 -7.10 -7.25 -2.16
C HIS A 203 -8.50 -7.86 -2.18
N LYS A 204 -9.10 -8.10 -1.00
CA LYS A 204 -10.48 -8.58 -0.86
C LYS A 204 -11.47 -7.56 -1.40
N GLU A 205 -11.34 -6.31 -1.01
CA GLU A 205 -12.20 -5.21 -1.49
C GLU A 205 -12.14 -5.08 -3.03
N GLN A 206 -10.95 -5.19 -3.61
CA GLN A 206 -10.81 -5.17 -5.06
C GLN A 206 -11.50 -6.36 -5.73
N ALA A 207 -11.38 -7.55 -5.17
CA ALA A 207 -12.05 -8.75 -5.68
C ALA A 207 -13.58 -8.66 -5.53
N GLU A 208 -14.06 -8.08 -4.43
CA GLU A 208 -15.49 -7.84 -4.21
C GLU A 208 -16.06 -6.81 -5.19
N ARG A 209 -15.33 -5.72 -5.45
CA ARG A 209 -15.71 -4.73 -6.48
C ARG A 209 -15.81 -5.38 -7.87
N GLU A 210 -14.88 -6.27 -8.21
CA GLU A 210 -14.92 -7.02 -9.47
C GLU A 210 -16.15 -7.94 -9.54
N LYS A 211 -16.48 -8.61 -8.43
CA LYS A 211 -17.61 -9.53 -8.34
C LYS A 211 -18.96 -8.81 -8.37
N ASN A 212 -19.06 -7.66 -7.69
CA ASN A 212 -20.29 -6.89 -7.55
C ASN A 212 -20.51 -5.88 -8.68
N ASN A 213 -19.68 -5.91 -9.71
CA ASN A 213 -19.80 -5.03 -10.86
C ASN A 213 -21.08 -5.32 -11.65
N GLN A 214 -22.04 -4.39 -11.59
CA GLN A 214 -23.33 -4.49 -12.30
C GLN A 214 -23.25 -4.00 -13.75
N ASN A 215 -22.09 -3.47 -14.19
CA ASN A 215 -21.92 -3.01 -15.54
C ASN A 215 -21.83 -4.20 -16.51
N PRO A 216 -22.75 -4.36 -17.48
CA PRO A 216 -22.71 -5.47 -18.43
C PRO A 216 -21.48 -5.45 -19.35
N TRP A 217 -20.91 -4.27 -19.56
CA TRP A 217 -19.73 -4.07 -20.41
C TRP A 217 -18.54 -3.62 -19.58
N THR A 218 -17.60 -4.53 -19.35
CA THR A 218 -16.33 -4.17 -18.71
C THR A 218 -15.37 -3.60 -19.76
N PHE A 219 -14.40 -2.79 -19.31
CA PHE A 219 -13.36 -2.29 -20.21
C PHE A 219 -12.60 -3.43 -20.91
N LYS A 220 -12.45 -4.55 -20.25
CA LYS A 220 -11.84 -5.77 -20.76
C LYS A 220 -12.61 -6.31 -21.98
N ASP A 221 -13.94 -6.36 -21.91
CA ASP A 221 -14.78 -6.85 -22.99
C ASP A 221 -14.78 -5.88 -24.17
N ILE A 222 -14.86 -4.57 -23.88
CA ILE A 222 -14.78 -3.51 -24.90
C ILE A 222 -13.43 -3.56 -25.65
N ALA A 223 -12.32 -3.72 -24.90
CA ALA A 223 -10.99 -3.77 -25.48
C ALA A 223 -10.75 -5.08 -26.27
N ARG A 224 -11.23 -6.22 -25.76
CA ARG A 224 -11.13 -7.52 -26.44
C ARG A 224 -12.01 -7.60 -27.69
N GLY A 225 -13.24 -7.10 -27.60
CA GLY A 225 -14.17 -7.02 -28.72
C GLY A 225 -13.81 -5.95 -29.74
N ASN A 226 -12.79 -5.12 -29.47
CA ASN A 226 -12.41 -3.97 -30.32
C ASN A 226 -13.59 -3.05 -30.63
N MET A 227 -14.48 -2.86 -29.65
CA MET A 227 -15.65 -2.00 -29.82
C MET A 227 -15.20 -0.56 -30.11
N MET A 228 -15.88 0.09 -31.02
CA MET A 228 -15.55 1.45 -31.49
C MET A 228 -14.10 1.62 -32.01
N GLY A 229 -13.41 0.54 -32.37
CA GLY A 229 -12.03 0.60 -32.86
C GLY A 229 -11.00 0.98 -31.80
N LEU A 230 -11.30 0.73 -30.50
CA LEU A 230 -10.52 1.16 -29.35
C LEU A 230 -9.06 0.66 -29.39
N ARG A 231 -8.81 -0.50 -30.03
CA ARG A 231 -7.45 -1.04 -30.17
C ARG A 231 -6.49 -0.14 -30.96
N LYS A 232 -6.99 0.77 -31.77
CA LYS A 232 -6.15 1.75 -32.49
C LYS A 232 -5.53 2.78 -31.55
N VAL A 233 -6.21 3.09 -30.44
CA VAL A 233 -5.81 4.11 -29.48
C VAL A 233 -5.04 3.50 -28.30
N LEU A 234 -5.40 2.27 -27.90
CA LEU A 234 -4.79 1.59 -26.77
C LEU A 234 -3.44 0.96 -27.12
N SER A 235 -2.48 1.12 -26.23
CA SER A 235 -1.23 0.39 -26.32
C SER A 235 -1.43 -1.11 -25.99
N PRO A 236 -0.60 -2.02 -26.53
CA PRO A 236 -0.66 -3.45 -26.18
C PRO A 236 -0.55 -3.72 -24.67
N PHE A 237 0.07 -2.80 -23.95
CA PHE A 237 0.24 -2.89 -22.52
C PHE A 237 -1.05 -2.58 -21.75
N GLU A 238 -1.80 -1.58 -22.17
CA GLU A 238 -3.12 -1.23 -21.61
C GLU A 238 -4.12 -2.35 -21.84
N ILE A 239 -4.10 -2.94 -23.03
CA ILE A 239 -4.95 -4.10 -23.35
C ILE A 239 -4.62 -5.28 -22.43
N ARG A 240 -3.32 -5.57 -22.18
CA ARG A 240 -2.88 -6.67 -21.29
C ARG A 240 -3.31 -6.49 -19.84
N ASN A 241 -3.40 -5.26 -19.37
CA ASN A 241 -3.78 -4.94 -18.00
C ASN A 241 -5.25 -4.51 -17.89
N ASP A 242 -6.07 -4.87 -18.87
CA ASP A 242 -7.51 -4.60 -18.90
C ASP A 242 -7.86 -3.12 -18.64
N GLY A 243 -7.00 -2.19 -19.12
CA GLY A 243 -7.15 -0.75 -18.96
C GLY A 243 -7.04 -0.20 -17.53
N ARG A 244 -6.66 -1.01 -16.56
CA ARG A 244 -6.52 -0.60 -15.15
C ARG A 244 -5.33 0.33 -14.88
N PHE A 245 -4.46 0.53 -15.88
CA PHE A 245 -3.28 1.37 -15.78
C PHE A 245 -3.23 2.35 -16.93
N THR A 246 -3.03 3.63 -16.63
CA THR A 246 -2.74 4.68 -17.61
C THR A 246 -1.31 5.17 -17.37
N GLY A 247 -0.41 4.90 -18.33
CA GLY A 247 0.99 5.17 -18.14
C GLY A 247 1.55 4.45 -16.89
N LYS A 248 2.03 5.19 -15.91
CA LYS A 248 2.56 4.68 -14.64
C LYS A 248 1.53 4.65 -13.49
N PHE A 249 0.32 5.15 -13.74
CA PHE A 249 -0.73 5.29 -12.73
C PHE A 249 -1.70 4.12 -12.76
N HIS A 250 -2.12 3.70 -11.59
CA HIS A 250 -3.21 2.75 -11.41
C HIS A 250 -4.53 3.49 -11.31
N LEU A 251 -5.57 2.94 -11.92
CA LEU A 251 -6.95 3.46 -11.91
C LEU A 251 -7.79 2.53 -11.03
N PRO A 252 -7.99 2.83 -9.74
CA PRO A 252 -8.65 1.93 -8.80
C PRO A 252 -10.15 1.76 -9.10
N GLU A 253 -10.77 2.75 -9.73
CA GLU A 253 -12.21 2.75 -10.03
C GLU A 253 -12.56 1.93 -11.29
N ARG A 254 -11.56 1.58 -12.10
CA ARG A 254 -11.78 0.81 -13.32
C ARG A 254 -11.73 -0.68 -13.04
N VAL A 255 -12.88 -1.29 -13.10
CA VAL A 255 -13.11 -2.73 -12.86
C VAL A 255 -13.33 -3.46 -14.19
#